data_36e93bea3434f55975b9447fb191a63b
#
_entry.id   36e93bea3434f55975b9447fb191a63b
#
_cell.length_a   1.000
_cell.length_b   1.000
_cell.length_c   1.000
_cell.angle_alpha   90.00
_cell.angle_beta   90.00
_cell.angle_gamma   90.00
#
_symmetry.space_group_name_H-M   'P 1'
#
loop_
_entity.id
_entity.type
_entity.pdbx_description
1 polymer ?
#
loop_
_entity_poly.entity_id
_entity_poly.type
_entity_poly.pdbx_seq_one_letter_code
_entity_poly.pdbx_strand_id
1 'polypeptide(L)'
;MKILFLVNKQMYNTKMSRVRFHGIRALEKIANVKYWGLNWSNYNSNWTVQQNLDNMQDKFDICIAYKPLELKKFKDINIPKCIRYNEMYNIKWTLKEIKESGSQLVICHHLNDCEMYQKMNIPGVKFVYVGHCAEKTIFKDYNQKKEYDILIAGCISSHYPLRNKFLRLLPQSKKKYKCHQHPHPGYDLNDAHTDRYLKE
;
A
#
# COMPACT_ATOMS: atom_id res chain seq x y z
N MET A 1 -17.31 3.42 -14.41
CA MET A 1 -17.18 2.85 -13.06
C MET A 1 -16.71 3.94 -12.12
N LYS A 2 -17.38 4.11 -10.99
CA LYS A 2 -17.03 5.08 -9.96
C LYS A 2 -16.53 4.36 -8.71
N ILE A 3 -15.29 4.60 -8.34
CA ILE A 3 -14.57 3.91 -7.26
C ILE A 3 -14.43 4.85 -6.08
N LEU A 4 -14.84 4.40 -4.90
CA LEU A 4 -14.51 5.05 -3.64
C LEU A 4 -13.26 4.39 -3.06
N PHE A 5 -12.19 5.15 -2.87
CA PHE A 5 -10.99 4.68 -2.18
C PHE A 5 -10.93 5.28 -0.78
N LEU A 6 -11.25 4.45 0.22
CA LEU A 6 -11.23 4.84 1.63
C LEU A 6 -9.84 4.71 2.22
N VAL A 7 -9.28 5.83 2.60
CA VAL A 7 -7.95 5.94 3.19
C VAL A 7 -7.88 7.11 4.16
N ASN A 8 -7.11 6.98 5.23
CA ASN A 8 -6.82 8.10 6.10
C ASN A 8 -6.01 9.17 5.33
N LYS A 9 -6.46 10.44 5.38
CA LYS A 9 -5.84 11.56 4.66
C LYS A 9 -4.35 11.72 5.00
N GLN A 10 -3.98 11.54 6.26
CA GLN A 10 -2.57 11.62 6.67
C GLN A 10 -1.72 10.56 5.96
N MET A 11 -2.20 9.33 5.89
CA MET A 11 -1.50 8.26 5.15
C MET A 11 -1.43 8.53 3.65
N TYR A 12 -2.50 9.08 3.07
CA TYR A 12 -2.54 9.43 1.65
C TYR A 12 -1.56 10.55 1.29
N ASN A 13 -1.42 11.55 2.16
CA ASN A 13 -0.59 12.73 1.93
C ASN A 13 0.90 12.49 2.17
N THR A 14 1.29 11.45 2.93
CA THR A 14 2.70 11.16 3.17
C THR A 14 3.37 10.67 1.89
N LYS A 15 4.57 11.17 1.58
CA LYS A 15 5.30 10.74 0.37
C LYS A 15 5.56 9.24 0.34
N MET A 16 5.93 8.65 1.44
CA MET A 16 6.11 7.19 1.54
C MET A 16 4.85 6.41 1.20
N SER A 17 3.70 6.87 1.69
CA SER A 17 2.42 6.24 1.38
C SER A 17 1.98 6.47 -0.06
N ARG A 18 2.36 7.60 -0.67
CA ARG A 18 2.06 7.87 -2.10
C ARG A 18 2.63 6.81 -3.03
N VAL A 19 3.82 6.32 -2.77
CA VAL A 19 4.41 5.20 -3.55
C VAL A 19 3.48 3.98 -3.55
N ARG A 20 2.87 3.67 -2.41
CA ARG A 20 1.90 2.57 -2.28
C ARG A 20 0.60 2.82 -3.04
N PHE A 21 0.23 4.07 -3.28
CA PHE A 21 -1.02 4.45 -3.94
C PHE A 21 -0.89 4.73 -5.44
N HIS A 22 0.31 4.72 -6.01
CA HIS A 22 0.51 4.95 -7.45
C HIS A 22 -0.28 3.97 -8.32
N GLY A 23 -0.37 2.69 -7.92
CA GLY A 23 -1.19 1.70 -8.62
C GLY A 23 -2.68 2.05 -8.60
N ILE A 24 -3.19 2.62 -7.49
CA ILE A 24 -4.58 3.08 -7.41
C ILE A 24 -4.79 4.32 -8.27
N ARG A 25 -3.83 5.26 -8.28
CA ARG A 25 -3.88 6.44 -9.15
C ARG A 25 -3.88 6.08 -10.64
N ALA A 26 -3.26 4.98 -11.02
CA ALA A 26 -3.36 4.50 -12.40
C ALA A 26 -4.81 4.18 -12.82
N LEU A 27 -5.68 3.82 -11.86
CA LEU A 27 -7.11 3.64 -12.13
C LEU A 27 -7.84 4.93 -12.52
N GLU A 28 -7.34 6.10 -12.13
CA GLU A 28 -7.92 7.40 -12.50
C GLU A 28 -7.93 7.62 -14.01
N LYS A 29 -7.08 6.90 -14.75
CA LYS A 29 -7.04 6.93 -16.23
C LYS A 29 -8.19 6.17 -16.89
N ILE A 30 -8.84 5.26 -16.16
CA ILE A 30 -9.86 4.35 -16.69
C ILE A 30 -11.15 4.32 -15.86
N ALA A 31 -11.15 4.98 -14.70
CA ALA A 31 -12.30 5.04 -13.80
C ALA A 31 -12.33 6.38 -13.05
N ASN A 32 -13.52 6.76 -12.58
CA ASN A 32 -13.66 7.91 -11.69
C ASN A 32 -13.35 7.47 -10.26
N VAL A 33 -12.20 7.88 -9.71
CA VAL A 33 -11.74 7.50 -8.37
C VAL A 33 -11.86 8.68 -7.41
N LYS A 34 -12.58 8.49 -6.31
CA LYS A 34 -12.66 9.45 -5.22
C LYS A 34 -11.93 8.92 -3.99
N TYR A 35 -10.92 9.66 -3.54
CA TYR A 35 -10.20 9.38 -2.28
C TYR A 35 -10.92 10.09 -1.13
N TRP A 36 -11.22 9.32 -0.07
CA TRP A 36 -11.96 9.86 1.06
C TRP A 36 -11.82 8.98 2.30
N GLY A 37 -12.30 9.45 3.46
CA GLY A 37 -12.29 8.70 4.71
C GLY A 37 -11.83 9.55 5.89
N LEU A 38 -11.20 8.94 6.88
CA LEU A 38 -10.72 9.61 8.08
C LEU A 38 -9.83 10.82 7.76
N ASN A 39 -10.04 11.92 8.48
CA ASN A 39 -9.32 13.19 8.35
C ASN A 39 -9.49 13.93 6.99
N TRP A 40 -10.38 13.48 6.13
CA TRP A 40 -10.79 14.24 4.95
C TRP A 40 -11.90 15.22 5.31
N SER A 41 -11.98 16.34 4.57
CA SER A 41 -13.09 17.27 4.69
C SER A 41 -14.43 16.56 4.53
N ASN A 42 -15.41 16.94 5.32
CA ASN A 42 -16.77 16.37 5.29
C ASN A 42 -16.87 14.89 5.72
N TYR A 43 -15.82 14.30 6.31
CA TYR A 43 -15.91 13.01 6.96
C TYR A 43 -16.08 13.18 8.48
N ASN A 44 -17.21 12.72 9.00
CA ASN A 44 -17.47 12.77 10.45
C ASN A 44 -17.04 11.44 11.09
N SER A 45 -16.00 11.46 11.91
CA SER A 45 -15.47 10.27 12.59
C SER A 45 -16.43 9.67 13.63
N ASN A 46 -17.43 10.42 14.08
CA ASN A 46 -18.45 9.91 15.00
C ASN A 46 -19.53 9.09 14.29
N TRP A 47 -19.70 9.28 13.00
CA TRP A 47 -20.65 8.55 12.17
C TRP A 47 -20.09 7.22 11.68
N THR A 48 -21.00 6.31 11.33
CA THR A 48 -20.62 5.12 10.56
C THR A 48 -20.18 5.53 9.16
N VAL A 49 -19.46 4.63 8.46
CA VAL A 49 -19.09 4.87 7.04
C VAL A 49 -20.36 5.07 6.20
N GLN A 50 -21.42 4.28 6.43
CA GLN A 50 -22.67 4.41 5.67
C GLN A 50 -23.32 5.78 5.89
N GLN A 51 -23.44 6.26 7.13
CA GLN A 51 -23.98 7.59 7.42
C GLN A 51 -23.18 8.71 6.72
N ASN A 52 -21.86 8.57 6.70
CA ASN A 52 -21.01 9.50 5.96
C ASN A 52 -21.27 9.45 4.45
N LEU A 53 -21.46 8.24 3.87
CA LEU A 53 -21.78 8.05 2.45
C LEU A 53 -23.15 8.65 2.09
N ASP A 54 -24.16 8.43 2.94
CA ASP A 54 -25.50 8.96 2.74
C ASP A 54 -25.48 10.49 2.71
N ASN A 55 -24.70 11.10 3.60
CA ASN A 55 -24.54 12.56 3.63
C ASN A 55 -23.76 13.11 2.44
N MET A 56 -22.92 12.30 1.78
CA MET A 56 -22.16 12.72 0.60
C MET A 56 -23.03 12.83 -0.66
N GLN A 57 -24.21 12.19 -0.69
CA GLN A 57 -25.13 12.12 -1.82
C GLN A 57 -24.49 11.62 -3.12
N ASP A 58 -23.47 10.79 -3.00
CA ASP A 58 -22.69 10.27 -4.11
C ASP A 58 -22.85 8.73 -4.21
N LYS A 59 -22.92 8.18 -5.43
CA LYS A 59 -23.06 6.75 -5.65
C LYS A 59 -21.76 6.18 -6.19
N PHE A 60 -21.35 5.02 -5.66
CA PHE A 60 -20.16 4.31 -6.07
C PHE A 60 -20.48 2.86 -6.42
N ASP A 61 -19.75 2.33 -7.41
CA ASP A 61 -19.88 0.94 -7.85
C ASP A 61 -19.12 -0.02 -6.96
N ILE A 62 -18.00 0.43 -6.37
CA ILE A 62 -17.14 -0.36 -5.47
C ILE A 62 -16.40 0.55 -4.49
N CYS A 63 -16.19 0.04 -3.29
CA CYS A 63 -15.32 0.64 -2.28
C CYS A 63 -14.03 -0.17 -2.14
N ILE A 64 -12.88 0.49 -2.27
CA ILE A 64 -11.58 -0.08 -1.96
C ILE A 64 -11.09 0.55 -0.65
N ALA A 65 -10.79 -0.27 0.34
CA ALA A 65 -10.29 0.20 1.63
C ALA A 65 -8.86 -0.24 1.88
N TYR A 66 -8.08 0.66 2.47
CA TYR A 66 -6.83 0.35 3.11
C TYR A 66 -7.06 0.46 4.62
N LYS A 67 -6.84 -0.64 5.37
CA LYS A 67 -7.15 -0.77 6.80
C LYS A 67 -8.65 -0.54 7.14
N PRO A 68 -9.53 -1.39 6.65
CA PRO A 68 -10.97 -1.24 6.83
C PRO A 68 -11.44 -1.25 8.29
N LEU A 69 -10.71 -1.90 9.20
CA LEU A 69 -11.09 -1.97 10.62
C LEU A 69 -10.89 -0.64 11.36
N GLU A 70 -10.16 0.32 10.82
CA GLU A 70 -10.08 1.68 11.34
C GLU A 70 -11.38 2.48 11.06
N LEU A 71 -12.27 1.95 10.22
CA LEU A 71 -13.49 2.62 9.75
C LEU A 71 -14.72 2.09 10.50
N LYS A 72 -15.44 2.97 11.17
CA LYS A 72 -16.59 2.59 12.01
C LYS A 72 -17.69 1.92 11.20
N LYS A 73 -17.96 0.63 11.50
CA LYS A 73 -18.98 -0.19 10.82
C LYS A 73 -18.79 -0.28 9.30
N PHE A 74 -17.56 -0.39 8.84
CA PHE A 74 -17.25 -0.59 7.40
C PHE A 74 -18.00 -1.79 6.81
N LYS A 75 -18.19 -2.85 7.59
CA LYS A 75 -18.93 -4.04 7.18
C LYS A 75 -20.33 -3.74 6.65
N ASP A 76 -20.99 -2.73 7.21
CA ASP A 76 -22.41 -2.46 7.00
C ASP A 76 -22.69 -1.56 5.78
N ILE A 77 -21.66 -1.15 5.03
CA ILE A 77 -21.88 -0.35 3.82
C ILE A 77 -22.52 -1.17 2.70
N ASN A 78 -23.44 -0.53 1.95
CA ASN A 78 -24.29 -1.16 0.94
C ASN A 78 -23.68 -1.14 -0.48
N ILE A 79 -22.35 -1.14 -0.58
CA ILE A 79 -21.64 -1.25 -1.86
C ILE A 79 -20.61 -2.38 -1.80
N PRO A 80 -20.25 -3.01 -2.92
CA PRO A 80 -19.21 -4.03 -2.96
C PRO A 80 -17.91 -3.54 -2.33
N LYS A 81 -17.30 -4.36 -1.50
CA LYS A 81 -16.12 -4.03 -0.68
C LYS A 81 -14.88 -4.78 -1.14
N CYS A 82 -13.81 -4.05 -1.29
CA CYS A 82 -12.50 -4.57 -1.62
C CYS A 82 -11.48 -4.12 -0.58
N ILE A 83 -10.63 -5.04 -0.12
CA ILE A 83 -9.44 -4.70 0.66
C ILE A 83 -8.22 -4.76 -0.24
N ARG A 84 -7.33 -3.79 -0.08
CA ARG A 84 -6.02 -3.79 -0.71
C ARG A 84 -4.95 -4.02 0.33
N TYR A 85 -4.23 -5.14 0.22
CA TYR A 85 -3.11 -5.49 1.08
C TYR A 85 -1.77 -5.26 0.41
N ASN A 86 -0.81 -4.68 1.16
CA ASN A 86 0.59 -4.67 0.74
C ASN A 86 1.30 -5.96 1.15
N GLU A 87 1.08 -6.41 2.38
CA GLU A 87 1.75 -7.57 2.98
C GLU A 87 0.73 -8.36 3.79
N MET A 88 0.66 -9.67 3.55
CA MET A 88 -0.32 -10.57 4.17
C MET A 88 0.35 -11.66 5.02
N TYR A 89 1.53 -11.38 5.57
CA TYR A 89 2.34 -12.34 6.32
C TYR A 89 1.68 -12.79 7.64
N ASN A 90 0.83 -11.97 8.23
CA ASN A 90 0.07 -12.34 9.43
C ASN A 90 -1.29 -12.92 9.05
N ILE A 91 -1.31 -14.22 8.75
CA ILE A 91 -2.50 -14.94 8.28
C ILE A 91 -3.68 -14.74 9.24
N LYS A 92 -3.44 -14.89 10.55
CA LYS A 92 -4.50 -14.78 11.56
C LYS A 92 -5.16 -13.41 11.56
N TRP A 93 -4.36 -12.36 11.49
CA TRP A 93 -4.84 -10.98 11.41
C TRP A 93 -5.56 -10.71 10.09
N THR A 94 -5.00 -11.15 8.98
CA THR A 94 -5.59 -10.97 7.63
C THR A 94 -6.97 -11.63 7.54
N LEU A 95 -7.10 -12.86 7.99
CA LEU A 95 -8.39 -13.57 8.01
C LEU A 95 -9.42 -12.87 8.90
N LYS A 96 -9.00 -12.37 10.07
CA LYS A 96 -9.84 -11.58 10.95
C LYS A 96 -10.35 -10.33 10.24
N GLU A 97 -9.47 -9.57 9.60
CA GLU A 97 -9.81 -8.33 8.92
C GLU A 97 -10.76 -8.57 7.73
N ILE A 98 -10.52 -9.60 6.93
CA ILE A 98 -11.41 -9.99 5.83
C ILE A 98 -12.82 -10.30 6.36
N LYS A 99 -12.91 -11.11 7.41
CA LYS A 99 -14.18 -11.51 8.03
C LYS A 99 -14.92 -10.31 8.64
N GLU A 100 -14.21 -9.50 9.42
CA GLU A 100 -14.80 -8.36 10.14
C GLU A 100 -15.17 -7.21 9.22
N SER A 101 -14.44 -7.02 8.11
CA SER A 101 -14.77 -6.00 7.09
C SER A 101 -15.93 -6.42 6.19
N GLY A 102 -16.22 -7.70 6.06
CA GLY A 102 -17.20 -8.24 5.11
C GLY A 102 -16.83 -7.98 3.65
N SER A 103 -15.53 -7.93 3.34
CA SER A 103 -15.05 -7.68 1.98
C SER A 103 -15.21 -8.90 1.09
N GLN A 104 -15.68 -8.68 -0.14
CA GLN A 104 -15.87 -9.72 -1.14
C GLN A 104 -14.67 -9.88 -2.09
N LEU A 105 -13.81 -8.86 -2.15
CA LEU A 105 -12.62 -8.85 -2.99
C LEU A 105 -11.39 -8.46 -2.17
N VAL A 106 -10.29 -9.15 -2.40
CA VAL A 106 -9.00 -8.88 -1.76
C VAL A 106 -7.92 -8.77 -2.82
N ILE A 107 -7.28 -7.61 -2.92
CA ILE A 107 -6.14 -7.37 -3.81
C ILE A 107 -4.86 -7.74 -3.08
N CYS A 108 -4.13 -8.71 -3.62
CA CYS A 108 -2.84 -9.18 -3.13
C CYS A 108 -1.72 -8.65 -4.03
N HIS A 109 -0.66 -8.11 -3.45
CA HIS A 109 0.50 -7.62 -4.21
C HIS A 109 1.62 -8.66 -4.38
N HIS A 110 1.53 -9.77 -3.66
CA HIS A 110 2.44 -10.91 -3.80
C HIS A 110 1.68 -12.12 -4.34
N LEU A 111 2.22 -12.74 -5.40
CA LEU A 111 1.58 -13.90 -6.04
C LEU A 111 1.42 -15.06 -5.06
N ASN A 112 2.45 -15.37 -4.30
CA ASN A 112 2.44 -16.47 -3.32
C ASN A 112 1.34 -16.29 -2.26
N ASP A 113 1.14 -15.04 -1.78
CA ASP A 113 0.06 -14.74 -0.84
C ASP A 113 -1.31 -14.98 -1.50
N CYS A 114 -1.48 -14.49 -2.73
CA CYS A 114 -2.72 -14.67 -3.47
C CYS A 114 -3.06 -16.16 -3.63
N GLU A 115 -2.12 -16.97 -4.10
CA GLU A 115 -2.28 -18.41 -4.28
C GLU A 115 -2.58 -19.14 -2.96
N MET A 116 -1.88 -18.76 -1.89
CA MET A 116 -2.10 -19.34 -0.55
C MET A 116 -3.52 -19.07 -0.06
N TYR A 117 -3.98 -17.82 -0.14
CA TYR A 117 -5.33 -17.45 0.34
C TYR A 117 -6.43 -17.97 -0.58
N GLN A 118 -6.20 -18.10 -1.89
CA GLN A 118 -7.14 -18.75 -2.80
C GLN A 118 -7.38 -20.22 -2.42
N LYS A 119 -6.32 -20.94 -2.04
CA LYS A 119 -6.41 -22.34 -1.59
C LYS A 119 -7.21 -22.51 -0.28
N MET A 120 -7.33 -21.46 0.54
CA MET A 120 -8.14 -21.49 1.76
C MET A 120 -9.64 -21.49 1.49
N ASN A 121 -10.05 -21.18 0.25
CA ASN A 121 -11.44 -21.20 -0.22
C ASN A 121 -12.44 -20.52 0.74
N ILE A 122 -12.15 -19.25 1.09
CA ILE A 122 -12.98 -18.48 2.02
C ILE A 122 -14.31 -18.14 1.34
N PRO A 123 -15.46 -18.56 1.89
CA PRO A 123 -16.75 -18.36 1.27
C PRO A 123 -17.04 -16.88 0.97
N GLY A 124 -17.47 -16.58 -0.26
CA GLY A 124 -17.85 -15.22 -0.69
C GLY A 124 -16.69 -14.25 -0.86
N VAL A 125 -15.44 -14.70 -0.78
CA VAL A 125 -14.25 -13.85 -0.93
C VAL A 125 -13.42 -14.30 -2.13
N LYS A 126 -13.14 -13.35 -3.03
CA LYS A 126 -12.25 -13.55 -4.18
C LYS A 126 -10.91 -12.86 -3.94
N PHE A 127 -9.82 -13.58 -4.15
CA PHE A 127 -8.46 -13.04 -4.10
C PHE A 127 -7.95 -12.78 -5.52
N VAL A 128 -7.35 -11.61 -5.73
CA VAL A 128 -6.83 -11.20 -7.04
C VAL A 128 -5.38 -10.72 -6.87
N TYR A 129 -4.50 -11.28 -7.65
CA TYR A 129 -3.13 -10.79 -7.73
C TYR A 129 -3.06 -9.53 -8.60
N VAL A 130 -2.53 -8.46 -8.00
CA VAL A 130 -2.15 -7.24 -8.71
C VAL A 130 -0.75 -6.90 -8.24
N GLY A 131 0.26 -7.23 -9.03
CA GLY A 131 1.67 -7.02 -8.70
C GLY A 131 1.96 -5.57 -8.35
N HIS A 132 3.04 -5.37 -7.59
CA HIS A 132 3.56 -4.03 -7.37
C HIS A 132 3.92 -3.40 -8.72
N CYS A 133 3.49 -2.19 -8.94
CA CYS A 133 3.81 -1.42 -10.12
C CYS A 133 4.58 -0.14 -9.73
N ALA A 134 5.49 0.27 -10.60
CA ALA A 134 6.22 1.50 -10.46
C ALA A 134 5.63 2.57 -11.41
N GLU A 135 5.45 3.78 -10.91
CA GLU A 135 5.04 4.90 -11.75
C GLU A 135 6.23 5.33 -12.64
N LYS A 136 6.08 5.12 -13.95
CA LYS A 136 7.16 5.36 -14.93
C LYS A 136 7.64 6.80 -15.02
N THR A 137 6.85 7.75 -14.55
CA THR A 137 7.26 9.17 -14.51
C THR A 137 8.21 9.45 -13.35
N ILE A 138 8.21 8.57 -12.32
CA ILE A 138 9.06 8.66 -11.14
C ILE A 138 10.22 7.67 -11.25
N PHE A 139 9.92 6.41 -11.55
CA PHE A 139 10.91 5.33 -11.67
C PHE A 139 11.35 5.22 -13.13
N LYS A 140 12.35 5.97 -13.49
CA LYS A 140 12.92 6.01 -14.84
C LYS A 140 14.41 6.22 -14.77
N ASP A 141 15.11 5.97 -15.86
CA ASP A 141 16.50 6.37 -16.00
C ASP A 141 16.58 7.90 -16.07
N TYR A 142 17.29 8.48 -15.11
CA TYR A 142 17.57 9.93 -15.07
C TYR A 142 18.87 10.30 -15.79
N ASN A 143 19.52 9.33 -16.47
CA ASN A 143 20.80 9.49 -17.16
C ASN A 143 21.92 10.07 -16.26
N GLN A 144 21.85 9.80 -14.97
CA GLN A 144 22.88 10.22 -14.03
C GLN A 144 24.02 9.19 -13.97
N LYS A 145 25.22 9.69 -13.75
CA LYS A 145 26.38 8.83 -13.56
C LYS A 145 26.16 7.96 -12.31
N LYS A 146 26.27 6.65 -12.49
CA LYS A 146 26.21 5.71 -11.36
C LYS A 146 27.41 5.92 -10.46
N GLU A 147 27.15 6.24 -9.20
CA GLU A 147 28.17 6.54 -8.20
C GLU A 147 28.64 5.29 -7.44
N TYR A 148 27.79 4.25 -7.39
CA TYR A 148 28.01 3.05 -6.62
C TYR A 148 27.82 1.80 -7.48
N ASP A 149 28.65 0.78 -7.18
CA ASP A 149 28.51 -0.53 -7.81
C ASP A 149 27.41 -1.36 -7.12
N ILE A 150 27.27 -1.19 -5.79
CA ILE A 150 26.28 -1.89 -4.98
C ILE A 150 25.57 -0.88 -4.07
N LEU A 151 24.26 -0.78 -4.21
CA LEU A 151 23.38 -0.01 -3.33
C LEU A 151 22.50 -0.93 -2.50
N ILE A 152 22.52 -0.76 -1.18
CA ILE A 152 21.57 -1.41 -0.28
C ILE A 152 20.62 -0.35 0.26
N ALA A 153 19.36 -0.42 -0.15
CA ALA A 153 18.31 0.49 0.28
C ALA A 153 17.21 -0.25 1.06
N GLY A 154 16.58 0.45 1.98
CA GLY A 154 15.43 -0.03 2.73
C GLY A 154 15.69 -0.32 4.21
N CYS A 155 14.62 -0.61 4.92
CA CYS A 155 14.65 -0.86 6.36
C CYS A 155 15.52 -2.07 6.73
N ILE A 156 16.34 -1.90 7.77
CA ILE A 156 17.17 -2.94 8.34
C ILE A 156 16.61 -3.27 9.72
N SER A 157 16.03 -4.46 9.82
CA SER A 157 15.49 -4.95 11.09
C SER A 157 15.53 -6.48 11.10
N SER A 158 15.20 -7.08 12.24
CA SER A 158 15.08 -8.55 12.38
C SER A 158 14.08 -9.17 11.38
N HIS A 159 13.11 -8.40 10.90
CA HIS A 159 12.14 -8.84 9.91
C HIS A 159 12.72 -9.03 8.50
N TYR A 160 13.95 -8.54 8.25
CA TYR A 160 14.61 -8.63 6.95
C TYR A 160 15.94 -9.39 7.03
N PRO A 161 15.91 -10.71 7.27
CA PRO A 161 17.12 -11.50 7.51
C PRO A 161 18.09 -11.48 6.33
N LEU A 162 17.58 -11.41 5.10
CA LEU A 162 18.42 -11.34 3.91
C LEU A 162 19.21 -10.03 3.84
N ARG A 163 18.58 -8.89 4.14
CA ARG A 163 19.30 -7.59 4.20
C ARG A 163 20.37 -7.60 5.27
N ASN A 164 20.07 -8.18 6.44
CA ASN A 164 21.05 -8.33 7.51
C ASN A 164 22.24 -9.20 7.09
N LYS A 165 22.00 -10.25 6.30
CA LYS A 165 23.07 -11.09 5.74
C LYS A 165 23.93 -10.28 4.76
N PHE A 166 23.34 -9.53 3.85
CA PHE A 166 24.08 -8.67 2.92
C PHE A 166 24.92 -7.62 3.65
N LEU A 167 24.40 -7.00 4.70
CA LEU A 167 25.16 -6.02 5.48
C LEU A 167 26.42 -6.61 6.13
N ARG A 168 26.36 -7.86 6.59
CA ARG A 168 27.53 -8.55 7.13
C ARG A 168 28.62 -8.80 6.07
N LEU A 169 28.22 -8.92 4.80
CA LEU A 169 29.14 -9.12 3.68
C LEU A 169 29.71 -7.81 3.11
N LEU A 170 29.09 -6.67 3.42
CA LEU A 170 29.52 -5.35 2.91
C LEU A 170 31.00 -5.03 3.20
N PRO A 171 31.56 -5.27 4.40
CA PRO A 171 32.97 -4.94 4.66
C PRO A 171 33.94 -5.68 3.70
N GLN A 172 33.61 -6.91 3.34
CA GLN A 172 34.39 -7.69 2.38
C GLN A 172 34.19 -7.16 0.94
N SER A 173 32.96 -6.86 0.58
CA SER A 173 32.61 -6.32 -0.74
C SER A 173 33.21 -4.95 -1.02
N LYS A 174 33.32 -4.09 0.02
CA LYS A 174 33.94 -2.75 -0.07
C LYS A 174 35.42 -2.78 -0.50
N LYS A 175 36.10 -3.90 -0.37
CA LYS A 175 37.49 -4.07 -0.86
C LYS A 175 37.55 -4.08 -2.39
N LYS A 176 36.45 -4.47 -3.05
CA LYS A 176 36.41 -4.63 -4.52
C LYS A 176 35.41 -3.69 -5.19
N TYR A 177 34.36 -3.30 -4.49
CA TYR A 177 33.23 -2.56 -5.04
C TYR A 177 32.98 -1.30 -4.23
N LYS A 178 32.54 -0.24 -4.90
CA LYS A 178 32.03 0.97 -4.25
C LYS A 178 30.61 0.72 -3.74
N CYS A 179 30.49 0.38 -2.48
CA CYS A 179 29.23 0.03 -1.85
C CYS A 179 28.65 1.19 -1.03
N HIS A 180 27.37 1.43 -1.14
CA HIS A 180 26.64 2.39 -0.30
C HIS A 180 25.43 1.74 0.35
N GLN A 181 25.19 2.10 1.60
CA GLN A 181 23.99 1.77 2.32
C GLN A 181 23.16 3.04 2.48
N HIS A 182 22.05 3.12 1.78
CA HIS A 182 21.14 4.23 1.93
C HIS A 182 20.29 4.04 3.20
N PRO A 183 20.29 5.01 4.11
CA PRO A 183 19.39 4.95 5.26
C PRO A 183 17.94 4.92 4.79
N HIS A 184 17.14 4.05 5.40
CA HIS A 184 15.71 4.06 5.13
C HIS A 184 15.13 5.42 5.52
N PRO A 185 14.36 6.10 4.66
CA PRO A 185 13.82 7.43 4.94
C PRO A 185 12.92 7.46 6.19
N GLY A 186 12.56 6.28 6.70
CA GLY A 186 11.70 6.16 7.87
C GLY A 186 10.28 6.63 7.56
N TYR A 187 9.54 6.86 8.62
CA TYR A 187 8.24 7.53 8.55
C TYR A 187 8.40 9.05 8.75
N ASP A 188 9.64 9.48 8.90
CA ASP A 188 9.95 10.89 9.01
C ASP A 188 9.71 11.56 7.67
N LEU A 189 8.86 12.58 7.70
CA LEU A 189 8.28 13.23 6.52
C LEU A 189 9.24 14.22 5.87
N ASN A 190 10.54 14.06 6.08
CA ASN A 190 11.52 14.90 5.43
C ASN A 190 11.50 14.62 3.92
N ASP A 191 10.82 15.50 3.22
CA ASP A 191 10.54 15.42 1.80
C ASP A 191 11.81 15.26 0.94
N ALA A 192 12.91 15.91 1.32
CA ALA A 192 14.19 15.83 0.61
C ALA A 192 14.80 14.41 0.67
N HIS A 193 14.66 13.74 1.82
CA HIS A 193 15.15 12.37 1.99
C HIS A 193 14.41 11.36 1.14
N THR A 194 13.09 11.51 1.05
CA THR A 194 12.24 10.62 0.23
C THR A 194 12.51 10.80 -1.26
N ASP A 195 12.71 12.04 -1.70
CA ASP A 195 13.01 12.34 -3.11
C ASP A 195 14.38 11.78 -3.51
N ARG A 196 15.37 11.86 -2.64
CA ARG A 196 16.68 11.25 -2.86
C ARG A 196 16.59 9.72 -2.93
N TYR A 197 15.88 9.09 -1.99
CA TYR A 197 15.66 7.65 -1.98
C TYR A 197 15.00 7.10 -3.25
N LEU A 198 14.11 7.88 -3.87
CA LEU A 198 13.43 7.49 -5.10
C LEU A 198 14.27 7.68 -6.36
N LYS A 199 15.34 8.49 -6.28
CA LYS A 199 16.23 8.79 -7.41
C LYS A 199 17.50 7.94 -7.45
N GLU A 200 17.94 7.42 -6.31
CA GLU A 200 19.08 6.50 -6.17
C GLU A 200 18.69 5.06 -6.52
#